data_e868dcb49a9f30fb118d803550a15a42
#
_entry.id   e868dcb49a9f30fb118d803550a15a42
#
_cell.length_a   1.000
_cell.length_b   1.000
_cell.length_c   1.000
_cell.angle_alpha   90.00
_cell.angle_beta   90.00
_cell.angle_gamma   90.00
#
_symmetry.space_group_name_H-M   'P 1'
#
loop_
_entity.id
_entity.type
_entity.pdbx_description
1 polymer ?
#
loop_
_entity_poly.entity_id
_entity_poly.type
_entity_poly.pdbx_seq_one_letter_code
_entity_poly.pdbx_strand_id
1 'polypeptide(L)'
;MGDIMLNNLRSYILEDKFKITILTGRIDIVNYSEIDHFDDTKIIVRFQNGLVIIKGEDLTISKLLNDELLILGKIKNIEFQ
;
A
#
# COMPACT_ATOMS: atom_id res chain seq x y z
N MET A 1 -2.49 15.32 -16.50
CA MET A 1 -2.49 15.44 -15.98
C MET A 1 -2.62 15.44 -15.04
N GLY A 2 -2.71 15.47 -14.63
CA GLY A 2 -2.81 15.64 -13.83
C GLY A 2 -2.81 15.38 -12.75
N ASP A 3 -2.37 15.45 -12.12
CA ASP A 3 -2.19 15.11 -11.10
C ASP A 3 -2.50 15.85 -10.10
N ILE A 4 -3.05 15.98 -9.59
CA ILE A 4 -3.44 16.67 -8.78
C ILE A 4 -3.18 16.41 -7.54
N MET A 5 -2.71 17.12 -6.80
CA MET A 5 -2.33 16.90 -5.69
C MET A 5 -3.10 17.30 -4.63
N LEU A 6 -3.40 16.56 -3.79
CA LEU A 6 -4.09 16.91 -2.64
C LEU A 6 -3.15 16.99 -1.54
N ASN A 7 -3.45 17.72 -0.51
CA ASN A 7 -2.59 18.03 0.54
C ASN A 7 -1.96 16.87 1.23
N ASN A 8 -2.69 15.95 1.72
CA ASN A 8 -2.17 14.84 2.47
C ASN A 8 -2.29 13.54 1.76
N LEU A 9 -2.68 13.59 0.51
CA LEU A 9 -2.99 12.38 -0.24
C LEU A 9 -1.99 12.20 -1.34
N ARG A 10 -1.42 11.02 -1.43
CA ARG A 10 -0.59 10.67 -2.56
C ARG A 10 -1.09 9.36 -3.12
N SER A 11 -1.32 9.37 -4.41
CA SER A 11 -1.80 8.19 -5.13
C SER A 11 -0.82 7.86 -6.23
N TYR A 12 -0.46 6.59 -6.31
CA TYR A 12 0.45 6.11 -7.33
C TYR A 12 -0.22 5.01 -8.10
N ILE A 13 -0.31 5.18 -9.40
CA ILE A 13 -0.85 4.16 -10.29
C ILE A 13 0.35 3.60 -11.01
N LEU A 14 0.75 2.40 -10.62
CA LEU A 14 1.98 1.80 -11.11
C LEU A 14 1.77 0.90 -12.30
N GLU A 15 0.52 0.52 -12.54
CA GLU A 15 0.16 -0.29 -13.67
C GLU A 15 -1.25 0.07 -13.99
N ASP A 16 -1.81 -0.57 -15.01
CA ASP A 16 -3.14 -0.27 -15.37
C ASP A 16 -4.06 -0.10 -14.22
N LYS A 17 -4.05 -0.95 -13.26
CA LYS A 17 -5.06 -0.92 -12.23
C LYS A 17 -4.49 -0.95 -10.83
N PHE A 18 -3.21 -1.19 -10.69
CA PHE A 18 -2.62 -1.25 -9.36
C PHE A 18 -2.40 0.16 -8.85
N LYS A 19 -2.93 0.46 -7.68
CA LYS A 19 -2.89 1.80 -7.15
C LYS A 19 -2.63 1.76 -5.67
N ILE A 20 -1.75 2.61 -5.19
CA ILE A 20 -1.46 2.77 -3.78
C ILE A 20 -1.75 4.21 -3.40
N THR A 21 -2.53 4.39 -2.36
CA THR A 21 -2.84 5.71 -1.81
C THR A 21 -2.25 5.78 -0.41
N ILE A 22 -1.38 6.75 -0.19
CA ILE A 22 -0.64 6.88 1.05
C ILE A 22 -1.08 8.13 1.78
N LEU A 23 -1.52 7.94 3.02
CA LEU A 23 -1.84 9.02 3.92
C LEU A 23 -1.05 8.79 5.19
N THR A 24 -1.01 9.77 6.07
CA THR A 24 -0.35 9.60 7.35
C THR A 24 -1.02 8.46 8.11
N GLY A 25 -0.23 7.44 8.43
CA GLY A 25 -0.74 6.31 9.21
C GLY A 25 -1.66 5.37 8.47
N ARG A 26 -1.74 5.47 7.16
CA ARG A 26 -2.72 4.71 6.42
C ARG A 26 -2.27 4.50 4.98
N ILE A 27 -2.41 3.27 4.51
CA ILE A 27 -2.12 2.94 3.11
C ILE A 27 -3.27 2.13 2.58
N ASP A 28 -3.79 2.54 1.43
CA ASP A 28 -4.86 1.82 0.75
C ASP A 28 -4.30 1.29 -0.55
N ILE A 29 -4.40 -0.01 -0.79
CA ILE A 29 -3.84 -0.67 -1.96
C ILE A 29 -4.96 -1.35 -2.73
N VAL A 30 -5.06 -1.05 -4.01
CA VAL A 30 -6.12 -1.57 -4.86
C VAL A 30 -5.52 -2.40 -5.96
N ASN A 31 -6.14 -3.52 -6.24
CA ASN A 31 -5.78 -4.46 -7.31
C ASN A 31 -4.42 -5.11 -7.09
N TYR A 32 -4.15 -5.48 -5.86
CA TYR A 32 -2.97 -6.28 -5.55
C TYR A 32 -3.24 -7.74 -5.96
N SER A 33 -2.18 -8.52 -6.09
CA SER A 33 -2.30 -9.93 -6.42
C SER A 33 -2.38 -10.80 -5.18
N GLU A 34 -1.46 -10.63 -4.26
CA GLU A 34 -1.50 -11.41 -3.03
C GLU A 34 -0.60 -10.77 -2.00
N ILE A 35 -0.75 -11.19 -0.75
CA ILE A 35 0.07 -10.71 0.34
C ILE A 35 1.11 -11.79 0.61
N ASP A 36 2.38 -11.45 0.37
CA ASP A 36 3.47 -12.42 0.54
C ASP A 36 3.92 -12.53 1.99
N HIS A 37 3.77 -11.48 2.77
CA HIS A 37 4.21 -11.49 4.15
C HIS A 37 3.44 -10.44 4.92
N PHE A 38 3.15 -10.74 6.19
CA PHE A 38 2.46 -9.80 7.04
C PHE A 38 2.87 -10.01 8.50
N ASP A 39 3.39 -8.97 9.11
CA ASP A 39 3.52 -8.91 10.57
C ASP A 39 3.41 -7.44 10.97
N ASP A 40 3.59 -7.13 12.25
CA ASP A 40 3.35 -5.77 12.72
C ASP A 40 4.48 -4.80 12.36
N THR A 41 5.54 -5.27 11.74
CA THR A 41 6.64 -4.40 11.35
C THR A 41 6.88 -4.40 9.85
N LYS A 42 6.33 -5.37 9.12
CA LYS A 42 6.57 -5.46 7.69
C LYS A 42 5.42 -6.16 6.98
N ILE A 43 5.00 -5.59 5.88
CA ILE A 43 3.97 -6.19 5.04
C ILE A 43 4.51 -6.16 3.61
N ILE A 44 4.45 -7.29 2.92
CA ILE A 44 4.90 -7.40 1.54
C ILE A 44 3.70 -7.77 0.69
N VAL A 45 3.39 -6.92 -0.27
CA VAL A 45 2.24 -7.08 -1.14
C VAL A 45 2.74 -7.24 -2.57
N ARG A 46 2.26 -8.27 -3.23
CA ARG A 46 2.66 -8.55 -4.60
C ARG A 46 1.65 -7.95 -5.56
N PHE A 47 2.14 -7.36 -6.63
CA PHE A 47 1.29 -6.95 -7.73
C PHE A 47 1.85 -7.53 -9.02
N GLN A 48 1.24 -7.24 -10.12
CA GLN A 48 1.53 -7.96 -11.36
C GLN A 48 3.01 -7.93 -11.74
N ASN A 49 3.66 -6.81 -11.64
CA ASN A 49 5.03 -6.68 -12.08
C ASN A 49 6.03 -6.53 -10.97
N GLY A 50 5.66 -6.77 -9.74
CA GLY A 50 6.63 -6.62 -8.67
C GLY A 50 6.04 -6.73 -7.29
N LEU A 51 6.74 -6.13 -6.34
CA LEU A 51 6.35 -6.15 -4.94
C LEU A 51 6.41 -4.75 -4.38
N VAL A 52 5.61 -4.52 -3.34
CA VAL A 52 5.79 -3.35 -2.50
C VAL A 52 6.03 -3.85 -1.09
N ILE A 53 7.04 -3.29 -0.43
CA ILE A 53 7.40 -3.66 0.93
C ILE A 53 7.13 -2.45 1.81
N ILE A 54 6.26 -2.64 2.81
CA ILE A 54 5.89 -1.59 3.72
C ILE A 54 6.46 -1.93 5.08
N LYS A 55 7.24 -1.02 5.64
CA LYS A 55 7.88 -1.23 6.93
C LYS A 55 7.39 -0.17 7.91
N GLY A 56 7.23 -0.56 9.15
CA GLY A 56 6.78 0.38 10.16
C GLY A 56 6.64 -0.26 11.53
N GLU A 57 5.74 0.28 12.32
CA GLU A 57 5.46 -0.21 13.67
C GLU A 57 3.97 -0.31 13.85
N ASP A 58 3.55 -1.33 14.58
CA ASP A 58 2.12 -1.53 14.89
C ASP A 58 1.27 -1.57 13.62
N LEU A 59 1.78 -2.19 12.58
CA LEU A 59 1.05 -2.31 11.34
C LEU A 59 -0.08 -3.32 11.51
N THR A 60 -1.25 -2.96 11.01
CA THR A 60 -2.40 -3.87 11.02
C THR A 60 -3.09 -3.79 9.68
N ILE A 61 -3.75 -4.88 9.31
CA ILE A 61 -4.58 -4.88 8.13
C ILE A 61 -6.00 -4.66 8.62
N SER A 62 -6.55 -3.49 8.30
CA SER A 62 -7.86 -3.09 8.77
C SER A 62 -8.97 -3.56 7.85
N LYS A 63 -8.69 -3.69 6.57
CA LYS A 63 -9.67 -4.15 5.60
C LYS A 63 -8.95 -5.04 4.61
N LEU A 64 -9.50 -6.20 4.33
CA LEU A 64 -8.91 -7.14 3.39
C LEU A 64 -10.01 -7.67 2.49
N LEU A 65 -10.03 -7.22 1.28
CA LEU A 65 -10.97 -7.65 0.27
C LEU A 65 -10.21 -8.32 -0.85
N ASN A 66 -10.90 -8.89 -1.80
CA ASN A 66 -10.24 -9.58 -2.91
C ASN A 66 -9.28 -8.66 -3.65
N ASP A 67 -9.62 -7.41 -3.80
CA ASP A 67 -8.82 -6.51 -4.61
C ASP A 67 -8.45 -5.22 -3.87
N GLU A 68 -8.72 -5.15 -2.58
CA GLU A 68 -8.41 -3.92 -1.85
C GLU A 68 -7.91 -4.24 -0.45
N LEU A 69 -6.89 -3.53 -0.02
CA LEU A 69 -6.24 -3.78 1.25
C LEU A 69 -6.01 -2.44 1.93
N LEU A 70 -6.41 -2.34 3.19
CA LEU A 70 -6.18 -1.13 3.98
C LEU A 70 -5.26 -1.46 5.13
N ILE A 71 -4.12 -0.77 5.19
CA ILE A 71 -3.11 -0.95 6.21
C ILE A 71 -3.08 0.29 7.08
N LEU A 72 -3.10 0.10 8.38
CA LEU A 72 -2.98 1.18 9.35
C LEU A 72 -1.74 0.95 10.20
N GLY A 73 -1.19 2.02 10.73
CA GLY A 73 -0.06 1.93 11.63
C GLY A 73 0.93 3.06 11.39
N LYS A 74 2.08 2.93 12.03
CA LYS A 74 3.10 3.93 11.87
C LYS A 74 4.00 3.52 10.72
N ILE A 75 3.80 4.12 9.59
CA ILE A 75 4.50 3.76 8.35
C ILE A 75 5.85 4.46 8.34
N LYS A 76 6.92 3.72 8.17
CA LYS A 76 8.25 4.29 8.17
C LYS A 76 8.92 4.25 6.83
N ASN A 77 8.64 3.26 6.02
CA ASN A 77 9.32 3.12 4.74
C ASN A 77 8.48 2.31 3.78
N ILE A 78 8.52 2.66 2.52
CA ILE A 78 7.83 1.94 1.46
C ILE A 78 8.81 1.77 0.31
N GLU A 79 9.00 0.52 -0.12
CA GLU A 79 9.91 0.20 -1.21
C GLU A 79 9.19 -0.56 -2.29
N PHE A 80 9.53 -0.28 -3.53
CA PHE A 80 8.99 -1.04 -4.65
C PHE A 80 10.10 -1.87 -5.26
N GLN A 81 9.80 -3.11 -5.56
CA GLN A 81 10.78 -4.00 -6.19
C GLN A 81 10.22 -4.70 -7.42
#